data_e34514aa15a7ff03f04b1d9bade813ac
#
_entry.id   e34514aa15a7ff03f04b1d9bade813ac
#
_cell.length_a   1.000
_cell.length_b   1.000
_cell.length_c   1.000
_cell.angle_alpha   90.00
_cell.angle_beta   90.00
_cell.angle_gamma   90.00
#
_symmetry.space_group_name_H-M   'P 1'
#
loop_
_entity.id
_entity.type
_entity.pdbx_description
1 polymer ?
#
loop_
_entity_poly.entity_id
_entity_poly.type
_entity_poly.pdbx_seq_one_letter_code
_entity_poly.pdbx_strand_id
1 'polypeptide(L)'
;MHALQIINIVITILIMGCYAYQFFVFIPVSLIGRGRRRKRAETEVVPDPRSFAVLISARNEENVIGDLIDSIKAQDYTLGPVTTFVVADNCTDRTADVAREHGAVVYTRFNDKLIGKGYALDEMFGHLRTDYPDGFDAYLIFDADNVLSVNYITEMNKTLSEGFDVALGYRNGKNYGDNWISAGYSHWFLRDNRYLNYPRYKIGSSCVVAGTGFAFTRKMEEELNGWPFHMLTEDTEFTAYYITSGRKIGYSPNAEFFDEQPRKFSQSWKQRLRWARGSLQVFRKYGGKMIAGWFKYGFSCFDLSMSIIPAYFLTLAAVFFNFTLGIVTAVRGEDVLGVLSSFGTLLSNLMGAVFIMGIFTTITEWKRIHTSTPKKILYLITFPLFMATYIPIVIGSLFYKPKWTPIAHDVTMSSLQDKKGADLGAVVQTCTEKKEQS
;
A
#
# COMPACT_ATOMS: atom_id res chain seq x y z
N MET A 1 19.44 -6.15 -36.00
CA MET A 1 19.11 -7.19 -35.01
C MET A 1 20.06 -7.22 -33.79
N HIS A 2 21.39 -7.34 -33.97
CA HIS A 2 22.33 -7.38 -32.81
C HIS A 2 22.22 -6.19 -31.86
N ALA A 3 22.05 -4.96 -32.38
CA ALA A 3 21.93 -3.77 -31.52
C ALA A 3 20.73 -3.84 -30.54
N LEU A 4 19.55 -4.29 -31.03
CA LEU A 4 18.35 -4.42 -30.17
C LEU A 4 18.50 -5.50 -29.12
N GLN A 5 19.10 -6.65 -29.46
CA GLN A 5 19.39 -7.71 -28.50
C GLN A 5 20.32 -7.20 -27.40
N ILE A 6 21.37 -6.47 -27.77
CA ILE A 6 22.28 -5.84 -26.81
C ILE A 6 21.54 -4.85 -25.90
N ILE A 7 20.70 -3.97 -26.47
CA ILE A 7 19.89 -3.01 -25.69
C ILE A 7 18.98 -3.75 -24.70
N ASN A 8 18.26 -4.78 -25.13
CA ASN A 8 17.39 -5.55 -24.25
C ASN A 8 18.16 -6.32 -23.16
N ILE A 9 19.35 -6.85 -23.47
CA ILE A 9 20.24 -7.44 -22.46
C ILE A 9 20.69 -6.38 -21.46
N VAL A 10 21.12 -5.21 -21.91
CA VAL A 10 21.53 -4.10 -21.03
C VAL A 10 20.38 -3.67 -20.12
N ILE A 11 19.17 -3.48 -20.66
CA ILE A 11 17.98 -3.15 -19.85
C ILE A 11 17.71 -4.24 -18.82
N THR A 12 17.79 -5.51 -19.20
CA THR A 12 17.62 -6.64 -18.27
C THR A 12 18.65 -6.60 -17.15
N ILE A 13 19.93 -6.41 -17.47
CA ILE A 13 21.01 -6.30 -16.49
C ILE A 13 20.78 -5.11 -15.55
N LEU A 14 20.37 -3.96 -16.08
CA LEU A 14 20.07 -2.78 -15.26
C LEU A 14 18.90 -3.04 -14.31
N ILE A 15 17.79 -3.65 -14.78
CA ILE A 15 16.68 -4.03 -13.93
C ILE A 15 17.14 -5.01 -12.84
N MET A 16 17.86 -6.05 -13.23
CA MET A 16 18.38 -7.04 -12.26
C MET A 16 19.32 -6.39 -11.25
N GLY A 17 20.20 -5.49 -11.68
CA GLY A 17 21.12 -4.75 -10.80
C GLY A 17 20.36 -3.86 -9.80
N CYS A 18 19.36 -3.10 -10.26
CA CYS A 18 18.54 -2.24 -9.41
C CYS A 18 17.79 -3.02 -8.32
N TYR A 19 17.37 -4.25 -8.61
CA TYR A 19 16.57 -5.06 -7.69
C TYR A 19 17.32 -6.25 -7.08
N ALA A 20 18.61 -6.45 -7.40
CA ALA A 20 19.43 -7.57 -6.89
C ALA A 20 19.38 -7.66 -5.35
N TYR A 21 19.44 -6.53 -4.64
CA TYR A 21 19.39 -6.52 -3.19
C TYR A 21 18.07 -7.10 -2.61
N GLN A 22 16.97 -7.01 -3.35
CA GLN A 22 15.71 -7.63 -2.91
C GLN A 22 15.83 -9.16 -2.93
N PHE A 23 16.49 -9.72 -3.92
CA PHE A 23 16.72 -11.16 -4.00
C PHE A 23 17.79 -11.65 -3.02
N PHE A 24 18.92 -10.95 -2.93
CA PHE A 24 20.07 -11.42 -2.14
C PHE A 24 20.05 -11.00 -0.68
N VAL A 25 19.28 -9.97 -0.33
CA VAL A 25 19.18 -9.47 1.05
C VAL A 25 17.75 -9.64 1.59
N PHE A 26 16.73 -9.11 0.93
CA PHE A 26 15.37 -9.08 1.48
C PHE A 26 14.72 -10.45 1.56
N ILE A 27 14.86 -11.29 0.52
CA ILE A 27 14.30 -12.65 0.57
C ILE A 27 14.96 -13.48 1.69
N PRO A 28 16.30 -13.61 1.78
CA PRO A 28 16.94 -14.30 2.90
C PRO A 28 16.53 -13.78 4.28
N VAL A 29 16.53 -12.46 4.49
CA VAL A 29 16.11 -11.86 5.76
C VAL A 29 14.66 -12.22 6.08
N SER A 30 13.77 -12.23 5.09
CA SER A 30 12.36 -12.59 5.25
C SER A 30 12.17 -14.07 5.63
N LEU A 31 13.00 -14.96 5.10
CA LEU A 31 12.93 -16.39 5.38
C LEU A 31 13.57 -16.75 6.73
N ILE A 32 14.79 -16.23 7.00
CA ILE A 32 15.55 -16.52 8.24
C ILE A 32 14.89 -15.85 9.46
N GLY A 33 14.34 -14.65 9.33
CA GLY A 33 13.72 -13.91 10.41
C GLY A 33 12.57 -14.64 11.10
N ARG A 34 11.93 -15.59 10.40
CA ARG A 34 10.89 -16.47 10.97
C ARG A 34 11.43 -17.47 12.00
N GLY A 35 12.64 -17.98 11.79
CA GLY A 35 13.27 -18.95 12.71
C GLY A 35 13.83 -18.30 13.98
N ARG A 36 14.37 -17.09 13.90
CA ARG A 36 14.93 -16.36 15.06
C ARG A 36 13.89 -15.73 15.97
N ARG A 37 12.67 -15.47 15.48
CA ARG A 37 11.57 -14.95 16.31
C ARG A 37 11.20 -15.89 17.46
N ARG A 38 11.47 -17.21 17.33
CA ARG A 38 11.23 -18.21 18.38
C ARG A 38 12.29 -18.17 19.49
N LYS A 39 13.45 -17.48 19.28
CA LYS A 39 14.56 -17.40 20.26
C LYS A 39 14.83 -15.99 20.82
N ARG A 40 14.26 -14.93 20.19
CA ARG A 40 14.26 -13.57 20.69
C ARG A 40 12.82 -13.21 21.11
N ALA A 41 12.19 -14.10 21.85
CA ALA A 41 11.26 -13.65 22.85
C ALA A 41 12.12 -12.73 23.74
N GLU A 42 11.90 -11.37 23.60
CA GLU A 42 11.69 -10.62 24.77
C GLU A 42 12.92 -9.97 25.39
N THR A 43 13.25 -8.89 24.82
CA THR A 43 13.00 -7.70 25.62
C THR A 43 11.60 -7.23 25.20
N GLU A 44 10.57 -7.60 25.93
CA GLU A 44 9.22 -7.08 25.74
C GLU A 44 9.31 -5.58 25.94
N VAL A 45 9.20 -4.81 24.85
CA VAL A 45 9.02 -3.38 24.96
C VAL A 45 7.68 -3.20 25.67
N VAL A 46 7.72 -2.68 26.89
CA VAL A 46 6.49 -2.34 27.61
C VAL A 46 5.83 -1.19 26.84
N PRO A 47 4.64 -1.40 26.29
CA PRO A 47 3.99 -0.36 25.50
C PRO A 47 3.63 0.83 26.38
N ASP A 48 3.96 2.04 25.94
CA ASP A 48 3.53 3.26 26.61
C ASP A 48 2.01 3.40 26.52
N PRO A 49 1.34 3.90 27.57
CA PRO A 49 -0.05 4.35 27.47
C PRO A 49 -0.17 5.46 26.41
N ARG A 50 -1.11 5.31 25.47
CA ARG A 50 -1.38 6.33 24.45
C ARG A 50 -2.87 6.46 24.17
N SER A 51 -3.30 7.70 24.00
CA SER A 51 -4.58 8.01 23.37
C SER A 51 -4.42 7.99 21.84
N PHE A 52 -5.40 7.43 21.13
CA PHE A 52 -5.40 7.34 19.69
C PHE A 52 -6.57 8.11 19.06
N ALA A 53 -6.27 8.96 18.07
CA ALA A 53 -7.26 9.45 17.11
C ALA A 53 -7.21 8.58 15.86
N VAL A 54 -8.32 7.95 15.50
CA VAL A 54 -8.45 7.21 14.24
C VAL A 54 -9.12 8.12 13.22
N LEU A 55 -8.41 8.44 12.14
CA LEU A 55 -8.80 9.41 11.12
C LEU A 55 -9.22 8.68 9.84
N ILE A 56 -10.46 8.89 9.41
CA ILE A 56 -11.06 8.25 8.25
C ILE A 56 -11.53 9.33 7.28
N SER A 57 -10.96 9.32 6.06
CA SER A 57 -11.47 10.14 4.95
C SER A 57 -12.41 9.29 4.11
N ALA A 58 -13.68 9.69 4.01
CA ALA A 58 -14.73 8.93 3.34
C ALA A 58 -15.42 9.77 2.25
N ARG A 59 -15.73 9.14 1.11
CA ARG A 59 -16.52 9.74 0.04
C ARG A 59 -17.42 8.72 -0.65
N ASN A 60 -18.71 8.75 -0.29
CA ASN A 60 -19.72 7.80 -0.76
C ASN A 60 -19.39 6.35 -0.39
N GLU A 61 -19.24 6.10 0.89
CA GLU A 61 -18.83 4.82 1.50
C GLU A 61 -19.89 4.29 2.49
N GLU A 62 -21.16 4.66 2.31
CA GLU A 62 -22.26 4.28 3.21
C GLU A 62 -22.37 2.77 3.48
N ASN A 63 -21.96 1.94 2.50
CA ASN A 63 -22.06 0.49 2.59
C ASN A 63 -20.97 -0.16 3.47
N VAL A 64 -19.81 0.49 3.66
CA VAL A 64 -18.63 -0.16 4.26
C VAL A 64 -18.06 0.57 5.48
N ILE A 65 -18.37 1.89 5.65
CA ILE A 65 -17.78 2.69 6.73
C ILE A 65 -18.18 2.20 8.12
N GLY A 66 -19.40 1.67 8.28
CA GLY A 66 -19.89 1.10 9.54
C GLY A 66 -19.04 -0.08 10.01
N ASP A 67 -18.64 -0.98 9.10
CA ASP A 67 -17.80 -2.13 9.39
C ASP A 67 -16.42 -1.72 9.93
N LEU A 68 -15.81 -0.68 9.37
CA LEU A 68 -14.54 -0.14 9.88
C LEU A 68 -14.70 0.40 11.30
N ILE A 69 -15.71 1.26 11.53
CA ILE A 69 -15.93 1.87 12.84
C ILE A 69 -16.22 0.80 13.90
N ASP A 70 -17.01 -0.21 13.57
CA ASP A 70 -17.28 -1.33 14.48
C ASP A 70 -16.01 -2.14 14.78
N SER A 71 -15.12 -2.37 13.79
CA SER A 71 -13.86 -3.05 14.00
C SER A 71 -12.87 -2.25 14.88
N ILE A 72 -12.96 -0.92 14.85
CA ILE A 72 -12.20 -0.04 15.75
C ILE A 72 -12.73 -0.14 17.19
N LYS A 73 -14.04 -0.16 17.36
CA LYS A 73 -14.65 -0.35 18.69
C LYS A 73 -14.34 -1.71 19.33
N ALA A 74 -14.16 -2.73 18.48
CA ALA A 74 -13.87 -4.10 18.92
C ALA A 74 -12.39 -4.34 19.28
N GLN A 75 -11.53 -3.33 19.23
CA GLN A 75 -10.10 -3.49 19.57
C GLN A 75 -9.89 -3.94 21.03
N ASP A 76 -8.87 -4.76 21.25
CA ASP A 76 -8.45 -5.22 22.57
C ASP A 76 -7.53 -4.22 23.31
N TYR A 77 -7.40 -3.01 22.78
CA TYR A 77 -6.54 -1.98 23.31
C TYR A 77 -7.11 -1.36 24.60
N THR A 78 -6.33 -1.42 25.69
CA THR A 78 -6.75 -0.97 27.04
C THR A 78 -5.84 0.09 27.65
N LEU A 79 -4.78 0.51 26.96
CA LEU A 79 -3.76 1.42 27.52
C LEU A 79 -4.11 2.89 27.35
N GLY A 80 -5.27 3.22 26.75
CA GLY A 80 -5.74 4.60 26.59
C GLY A 80 -6.99 4.66 25.72
N PRO A 81 -7.59 5.85 25.61
CA PRO A 81 -8.79 6.04 24.81
C PRO A 81 -8.49 5.96 23.29
N VAL A 82 -9.49 5.48 22.55
CA VAL A 82 -9.49 5.45 21.09
C VAL A 82 -10.72 6.22 20.61
N THR A 83 -10.50 7.31 19.88
CA THR A 83 -11.58 8.15 19.35
C THR A 83 -11.56 8.09 17.83
N THR A 84 -12.72 7.84 17.21
CA THR A 84 -12.85 7.73 15.76
C THR A 84 -13.40 9.02 15.17
N PHE A 85 -12.71 9.58 14.19
CA PHE A 85 -13.07 10.77 13.45
C PHE A 85 -13.25 10.44 11.97
N VAL A 86 -14.33 10.95 11.38
CA VAL A 86 -14.63 10.78 9.96
C VAL A 86 -14.76 12.16 9.31
N VAL A 87 -14.04 12.39 8.22
CA VAL A 87 -14.36 13.49 7.32
C VAL A 87 -15.14 12.95 6.12
N ALA A 88 -16.42 13.30 6.06
CA ALA A 88 -17.29 12.99 4.94
C ALA A 88 -17.07 14.04 3.83
N ASP A 89 -16.16 13.72 2.88
CA ASP A 89 -15.69 14.64 1.84
C ASP A 89 -16.53 14.56 0.57
N ASN A 90 -17.33 15.60 0.32
CA ASN A 90 -18.21 15.69 -0.85
C ASN A 90 -19.16 14.46 -1.00
N CYS A 91 -19.68 13.96 0.10
CA CYS A 91 -20.62 12.84 0.09
C CYS A 91 -21.99 13.28 -0.42
N THR A 92 -22.63 12.41 -1.22
CA THR A 92 -23.98 12.57 -1.75
C THR A 92 -24.92 11.45 -1.29
N ASP A 93 -24.40 10.51 -0.48
CA ASP A 93 -25.09 9.39 0.11
C ASP A 93 -25.18 9.54 1.65
N ARG A 94 -25.54 8.49 2.36
CA ARG A 94 -25.69 8.46 3.81
C ARG A 94 -24.39 8.22 4.59
N THR A 95 -23.21 8.33 3.96
CA THR A 95 -21.90 8.06 4.62
C THR A 95 -21.75 8.75 5.98
N ALA A 96 -22.08 10.06 6.03
CA ALA A 96 -21.97 10.84 7.27
C ALA A 96 -22.93 10.36 8.36
N ASP A 97 -24.15 9.98 8.00
CA ASP A 97 -25.17 9.52 8.95
C ASP A 97 -24.81 8.13 9.48
N VAL A 98 -24.43 7.20 8.61
CA VAL A 98 -23.95 5.86 8.99
C VAL A 98 -22.77 5.97 9.95
N ALA A 99 -21.80 6.84 9.67
CA ALA A 99 -20.65 7.03 10.54
C ALA A 99 -21.06 7.54 11.95
N ARG A 100 -22.05 8.46 12.04
CA ARG A 100 -22.57 8.93 13.33
C ARG A 100 -23.35 7.84 14.05
N GLU A 101 -24.21 7.09 13.35
CA GLU A 101 -24.96 5.94 13.89
C GLU A 101 -24.01 4.91 14.52
N HIS A 102 -22.84 4.68 13.91
CA HIS A 102 -21.77 3.84 14.44
C HIS A 102 -20.86 4.57 15.46
N GLY A 103 -21.18 5.79 15.89
CA GLY A 103 -20.55 6.52 17.02
C GLY A 103 -19.22 7.18 16.71
N ALA A 104 -18.94 7.50 15.47
CA ALA A 104 -17.82 8.36 15.11
C ALA A 104 -18.16 9.85 15.26
N VAL A 105 -17.15 10.67 15.55
CA VAL A 105 -17.23 12.13 15.40
C VAL A 105 -17.10 12.47 13.92
N VAL A 106 -18.09 13.15 13.34
CA VAL A 106 -18.16 13.36 11.89
C VAL A 106 -18.11 14.83 11.51
N TYR A 107 -17.10 15.19 10.72
CA TYR A 107 -17.00 16.46 10.02
C TYR A 107 -17.45 16.29 8.57
N THR A 108 -18.25 17.23 8.07
CA THR A 108 -18.71 17.24 6.67
C THR A 108 -17.99 18.33 5.90
N ARG A 109 -17.44 17.95 4.76
CA ARG A 109 -16.66 18.82 3.89
C ARG A 109 -17.27 18.87 2.49
N PHE A 110 -17.48 20.07 1.95
CA PHE A 110 -17.90 20.29 0.57
C PHE A 110 -16.95 21.27 -0.10
N ASN A 111 -16.12 20.75 -1.00
CA ASN A 111 -15.12 21.55 -1.74
C ASN A 111 -14.88 20.96 -3.11
N ASP A 112 -15.23 21.72 -4.15
CA ASP A 112 -15.12 21.32 -5.56
C ASP A 112 -13.75 21.63 -6.18
N LYS A 113 -12.92 22.42 -5.50
CA LYS A 113 -11.58 22.85 -5.97
C LYS A 113 -10.47 22.01 -5.36
N LEU A 114 -10.51 21.79 -4.05
CA LEU A 114 -9.49 21.06 -3.30
C LEU A 114 -9.99 19.62 -3.07
N ILE A 115 -9.90 18.79 -4.10
CA ILE A 115 -10.43 17.41 -4.12
C ILE A 115 -9.30 16.42 -3.86
N GLY A 116 -9.49 15.51 -2.89
CA GLY A 116 -8.57 14.42 -2.59
C GLY A 116 -8.37 14.19 -1.10
N LYS A 117 -7.90 12.98 -0.75
CA LYS A 117 -7.71 12.54 0.62
C LYS A 117 -6.80 13.48 1.43
N GLY A 118 -5.70 13.96 0.83
CA GLY A 118 -4.79 14.86 1.52
C GLY A 118 -5.46 16.15 1.99
N TYR A 119 -6.32 16.76 1.17
CA TYR A 119 -7.05 17.97 1.55
C TYR A 119 -8.13 17.69 2.61
N ALA A 120 -8.78 16.53 2.54
CA ALA A 120 -9.76 16.13 3.53
C ALA A 120 -9.11 15.90 4.92
N LEU A 121 -7.94 15.26 4.94
CA LEU A 121 -7.16 15.08 6.16
C LEU A 121 -6.65 16.40 6.74
N ASP A 122 -6.17 17.30 5.89
CA ASP A 122 -5.68 18.63 6.34
C ASP A 122 -6.78 19.43 7.03
N GLU A 123 -8.00 19.45 6.45
CA GLU A 123 -9.16 20.09 7.06
C GLU A 123 -9.56 19.41 8.37
N MET A 124 -9.53 18.07 8.42
CA MET A 124 -9.79 17.32 9.66
C MET A 124 -8.80 17.72 10.76
N PHE A 125 -7.51 17.83 10.47
CA PHE A 125 -6.53 18.30 11.46
C PHE A 125 -6.80 19.73 11.94
N GLY A 126 -7.33 20.60 11.07
CA GLY A 126 -7.81 21.92 11.44
C GLY A 126 -8.90 21.87 12.50
N HIS A 127 -9.91 21.02 12.29
CA HIS A 127 -10.98 20.80 13.27
C HIS A 127 -10.46 20.20 14.57
N LEU A 128 -9.60 19.17 14.49
CA LEU A 128 -9.06 18.51 15.68
C LEU A 128 -8.29 19.47 16.60
N ARG A 129 -7.52 20.38 16.03
CA ARG A 129 -6.80 21.40 16.84
C ARG A 129 -7.72 22.36 17.55
N THR A 130 -8.88 22.65 16.96
CA THR A 130 -9.88 23.56 17.57
C THR A 130 -10.70 22.85 18.63
N ASP A 131 -11.19 21.64 18.33
CA ASP A 131 -12.14 20.94 19.17
C ASP A 131 -11.46 20.08 20.25
N TYR A 132 -10.20 19.67 20.01
CA TYR A 132 -9.38 18.83 20.88
C TYR A 132 -7.98 19.45 21.08
N PRO A 133 -7.88 20.61 21.77
CA PRO A 133 -6.62 21.34 21.89
C PRO A 133 -5.52 20.57 22.63
N ASP A 134 -5.90 19.66 23.52
CA ASP A 134 -4.94 18.76 24.18
C ASP A 134 -4.38 17.67 23.25
N GLY A 135 -4.99 17.47 22.06
CA GLY A 135 -4.56 16.52 21.04
C GLY A 135 -4.64 15.06 21.50
N PHE A 136 -3.99 14.20 20.74
CA PHE A 136 -3.86 12.77 21.00
C PHE A 136 -2.40 12.35 20.96
N ASP A 137 -2.01 11.29 21.65
CA ASP A 137 -0.62 10.82 21.65
C ASP A 137 -0.19 10.22 20.31
N ALA A 138 -1.16 9.66 19.56
CA ALA A 138 -0.93 9.14 18.22
C ALA A 138 -2.19 9.20 17.34
N TYR A 139 -1.96 9.23 16.04
CA TYR A 139 -2.97 9.32 14.99
C TYR A 139 -2.86 8.11 14.07
N LEU A 140 -3.97 7.45 13.77
CA LEU A 140 -4.09 6.34 12.83
C LEU A 140 -4.87 6.80 11.61
N ILE A 141 -4.40 6.50 10.40
CA ILE A 141 -5.10 6.86 9.15
C ILE A 141 -5.60 5.60 8.45
N PHE A 142 -6.92 5.58 8.15
CA PHE A 142 -7.57 4.51 7.40
C PHE A 142 -8.42 5.03 6.25
N ASP A 143 -8.54 4.20 5.21
CA ASP A 143 -9.57 4.34 4.18
C ASP A 143 -10.87 3.71 4.69
N ALA A 144 -12.02 4.23 4.25
CA ALA A 144 -13.33 3.86 4.80
C ALA A 144 -13.72 2.39 4.56
N ASP A 145 -13.12 1.74 3.58
CA ASP A 145 -13.33 0.34 3.22
C ASP A 145 -12.50 -0.66 4.04
N ASN A 146 -11.69 -0.18 4.99
CA ASN A 146 -10.84 -1.05 5.78
C ASN A 146 -11.60 -1.78 6.89
N VAL A 147 -11.02 -2.88 7.40
CA VAL A 147 -11.45 -3.59 8.61
C VAL A 147 -10.21 -4.05 9.36
N LEU A 148 -10.20 -3.90 10.67
CA LEU A 148 -9.04 -4.17 11.51
C LEU A 148 -9.13 -5.53 12.19
N SER A 149 -7.98 -6.21 12.36
CA SER A 149 -7.89 -7.30 13.33
C SER A 149 -8.02 -6.75 14.76
N VAL A 150 -8.55 -7.55 15.67
CA VAL A 150 -8.87 -7.14 17.05
C VAL A 150 -7.68 -6.58 17.83
N ASN A 151 -6.46 -6.99 17.50
CA ASN A 151 -5.21 -6.57 18.15
C ASN A 151 -4.45 -5.47 17.39
N TYR A 152 -5.07 -4.86 16.37
CA TYR A 152 -4.36 -3.93 15.48
C TYR A 152 -3.73 -2.76 16.24
N ILE A 153 -4.51 -2.05 17.07
CA ILE A 153 -4.04 -0.88 17.82
C ILE A 153 -2.99 -1.28 18.86
N THR A 154 -3.19 -2.41 19.54
CA THR A 154 -2.22 -2.96 20.49
C THR A 154 -0.86 -3.24 19.84
N GLU A 155 -0.85 -3.90 18.68
CA GLU A 155 0.40 -4.20 17.95
C GLU A 155 1.05 -2.94 17.35
N MET A 156 0.24 -1.98 16.90
CA MET A 156 0.72 -0.70 16.40
C MET A 156 1.37 0.12 17.52
N ASN A 157 0.75 0.15 18.70
CA ASN A 157 1.30 0.83 19.87
C ASN A 157 2.64 0.24 20.32
N LYS A 158 2.81 -1.08 20.27
CA LYS A 158 4.12 -1.74 20.54
C LYS A 158 5.20 -1.21 19.61
N THR A 159 4.89 -1.09 18.30
CA THR A 159 5.85 -0.60 17.31
C THR A 159 6.21 0.87 17.54
N LEU A 160 5.24 1.72 17.88
CA LEU A 160 5.52 3.11 18.24
C LEU A 160 6.37 3.21 19.53
N SER A 161 6.17 2.29 20.48
CA SER A 161 6.95 2.22 21.72
C SER A 161 8.39 1.70 21.52
N GLU A 162 8.71 1.13 20.35
CA GLU A 162 10.10 0.85 19.93
C GLU A 162 10.89 2.13 19.55
N GLY A 163 10.23 3.31 19.56
CA GLY A 163 10.84 4.62 19.26
C GLY A 163 10.62 5.10 17.84
N PHE A 164 9.68 4.50 17.10
CA PHE A 164 9.27 5.01 15.79
C PHE A 164 8.21 6.11 15.94
N ASP A 165 8.45 7.27 15.31
CA ASP A 165 7.42 8.32 15.22
C ASP A 165 6.35 8.01 14.16
N VAL A 166 6.64 7.08 13.22
CA VAL A 166 5.71 6.62 12.18
C VAL A 166 5.82 5.10 12.04
N ALA A 167 4.70 4.41 11.98
CA ALA A 167 4.64 2.96 11.79
C ALA A 167 3.49 2.57 10.85
N LEU A 168 3.62 1.45 10.14
CA LEU A 168 2.56 0.91 9.30
C LEU A 168 2.25 -0.54 9.67
N GLY A 169 0.99 -0.95 9.44
CA GLY A 169 0.51 -2.29 9.67
C GLY A 169 0.68 -3.22 8.47
N TYR A 170 0.18 -4.44 8.62
CA TYR A 170 0.15 -5.48 7.61
C TYR A 170 -1.16 -5.38 6.80
N ARG A 171 -1.07 -4.99 5.53
CA ARG A 171 -2.21 -4.84 4.62
C ARG A 171 -2.57 -6.16 3.96
N ASN A 172 -3.81 -6.60 4.08
CA ASN A 172 -4.35 -7.78 3.40
C ASN A 172 -5.59 -7.40 2.59
N GLY A 173 -5.98 -8.22 1.61
CA GLY A 173 -7.16 -7.97 0.78
C GLY A 173 -8.38 -8.70 1.32
N LYS A 174 -9.53 -8.00 1.47
CA LYS A 174 -10.82 -8.59 1.83
C LYS A 174 -11.32 -9.60 0.79
N ASN A 175 -11.07 -9.33 -0.48
CA ASN A 175 -11.70 -10.00 -1.61
C ASN A 175 -10.71 -10.67 -2.57
N TYR A 176 -9.63 -11.25 -2.05
CA TYR A 176 -8.64 -12.00 -2.85
C TYR A 176 -9.29 -13.03 -3.78
N GLY A 177 -10.33 -13.70 -3.33
CA GLY A 177 -10.98 -14.80 -4.05
C GLY A 177 -11.96 -14.38 -5.14
N ASP A 178 -12.21 -13.10 -5.40
CA ASP A 178 -13.26 -12.64 -6.30
C ASP A 178 -12.87 -12.81 -7.78
N ASN A 179 -11.72 -12.28 -8.20
CA ASN A 179 -11.20 -12.46 -9.55
C ASN A 179 -9.68 -12.18 -9.61
N TRP A 180 -9.11 -12.31 -10.81
CA TRP A 180 -7.67 -12.16 -11.04
C TRP A 180 -7.14 -10.73 -10.79
N ILE A 181 -8.00 -9.71 -10.82
CA ILE A 181 -7.63 -8.31 -10.57
C ILE A 181 -7.50 -8.10 -9.06
N SER A 182 -8.53 -8.41 -8.29
CA SER A 182 -8.50 -8.28 -6.83
C SER A 182 -7.43 -9.17 -6.21
N ALA A 183 -7.26 -10.40 -6.73
CA ALA A 183 -6.18 -11.28 -6.35
C ALA A 183 -4.80 -10.68 -6.68
N GLY A 184 -4.64 -10.06 -7.84
CA GLY A 184 -3.40 -9.41 -8.27
C GLY A 184 -2.96 -8.30 -7.31
N TYR A 185 -3.88 -7.42 -6.89
CA TYR A 185 -3.62 -6.40 -5.87
C TYR A 185 -3.27 -7.00 -4.52
N SER A 186 -4.10 -7.91 -4.03
CA SER A 186 -3.88 -8.54 -2.73
C SER A 186 -2.54 -9.27 -2.69
N HIS A 187 -2.19 -9.96 -3.77
CA HIS A 187 -0.90 -10.65 -3.91
C HIS A 187 0.27 -9.68 -3.90
N TRP A 188 0.13 -8.52 -4.57
CA TRP A 188 1.11 -7.45 -4.55
C TRP A 188 1.34 -6.94 -3.12
N PHE A 189 0.28 -6.64 -2.35
CA PHE A 189 0.40 -6.16 -0.97
C PHE A 189 0.98 -7.24 -0.02
N LEU A 190 0.61 -8.49 -0.17
CA LEU A 190 1.22 -9.60 0.58
C LEU A 190 2.73 -9.69 0.32
N ARG A 191 3.15 -9.56 -0.95
CA ARG A 191 4.56 -9.49 -1.33
C ARG A 191 5.25 -8.28 -0.68
N ASP A 192 4.64 -7.10 -0.73
CA ASP A 192 5.21 -5.87 -0.17
C ASP A 192 5.38 -5.97 1.34
N ASN A 193 4.42 -6.53 2.04
CA ASN A 193 4.52 -6.80 3.47
C ASN A 193 5.66 -7.77 3.77
N ARG A 194 5.69 -8.91 3.08
CA ARG A 194 6.58 -10.02 3.41
C ARG A 194 8.01 -9.78 2.94
N TYR A 195 8.19 -9.25 1.73
CA TYR A 195 9.49 -9.19 1.05
C TYR A 195 10.04 -7.78 0.87
N LEU A 196 9.30 -6.75 1.29
CA LEU A 196 9.82 -5.39 1.32
C LEU A 196 9.76 -4.79 2.73
N ASN A 197 8.56 -4.58 3.33
CA ASN A 197 8.47 -3.89 4.61
C ASN A 197 9.06 -4.70 5.77
N TYR A 198 8.81 -6.00 5.85
CA TYR A 198 9.38 -6.84 6.90
C TYR A 198 10.93 -6.88 6.88
N PRO A 199 11.61 -7.14 5.75
CA PRO A 199 13.07 -7.09 5.73
C PRO A 199 13.63 -5.68 5.95
N ARG A 200 13.00 -4.61 5.44
CA ARG A 200 13.38 -3.22 5.73
C ARG A 200 13.43 -2.98 7.24
N TYR A 201 12.35 -3.30 7.93
CA TYR A 201 12.27 -3.20 9.39
C TYR A 201 13.37 -4.02 10.08
N LYS A 202 13.62 -5.27 9.64
CA LYS A 202 14.61 -6.16 10.25
C LYS A 202 16.05 -5.72 10.08
N ILE A 203 16.40 -5.08 8.98
CA ILE A 203 17.75 -4.54 8.75
C ILE A 203 17.91 -3.10 9.24
N GLY A 204 16.87 -2.52 9.88
CA GLY A 204 16.89 -1.14 10.36
C GLY A 204 16.81 -0.09 9.25
N SER A 205 16.27 -0.44 8.07
CA SER A 205 15.91 0.49 7.01
C SER A 205 14.48 1.02 7.21
N SER A 206 14.10 2.07 6.47
CA SER A 206 12.75 2.62 6.51
C SER A 206 11.77 1.80 5.68
N CYS A 207 10.59 1.57 6.21
CA CYS A 207 9.45 1.05 5.45
C CYS A 207 8.79 2.16 4.61
N VAL A 208 7.80 1.78 3.78
CA VAL A 208 7.09 2.67 2.85
C VAL A 208 5.60 2.60 3.13
N VAL A 209 4.98 3.74 3.39
CA VAL A 209 3.52 3.84 3.57
C VAL A 209 2.81 3.60 2.25
N ALA A 210 1.69 2.90 2.29
CA ALA A 210 0.89 2.52 1.12
C ALA A 210 -0.60 2.90 1.30
N GLY A 211 -0.86 4.19 1.43
CA GLY A 211 -2.19 4.79 1.44
C GLY A 211 -2.91 4.76 2.77
N THR A 212 -2.95 3.65 3.45
CA THR A 212 -3.80 3.40 4.61
C THR A 212 -3.13 2.48 5.63
N GLY A 213 -3.69 2.35 6.83
CA GLY A 213 -3.18 1.45 7.87
C GLY A 213 -1.82 1.87 8.41
N PHE A 214 -1.63 3.13 8.69
CA PHE A 214 -0.42 3.64 9.31
C PHE A 214 -0.73 4.61 10.46
N ALA A 215 0.20 4.71 11.39
CA ALA A 215 0.14 5.61 12.54
C ALA A 215 1.30 6.58 12.54
N PHE A 216 1.11 7.74 13.18
CA PHE A 216 2.20 8.62 13.57
C PHE A 216 1.91 9.28 14.92
N THR A 217 2.98 9.66 15.63
CA THR A 217 2.90 10.26 16.96
C THR A 217 2.49 11.73 16.92
N ARG A 218 2.02 12.24 18.07
CA ARG A 218 1.75 13.65 18.29
C ARG A 218 2.92 14.54 17.88
N LYS A 219 4.15 14.16 18.24
CA LYS A 219 5.36 14.87 17.84
C LYS A 219 5.43 15.09 16.33
N MET A 220 5.03 14.09 15.53
CA MET A 220 5.02 14.22 14.08
C MET A 220 3.89 15.12 13.59
N GLU A 221 2.73 15.09 14.22
CA GLU A 221 1.60 15.98 13.91
C GLU A 221 1.96 17.44 14.18
N GLU A 222 2.52 17.72 15.36
CA GLU A 222 2.96 19.05 15.76
C GLU A 222 4.02 19.62 14.80
N GLU A 223 4.96 18.78 14.36
CA GLU A 223 6.00 19.20 13.41
C GLU A 223 5.44 19.47 12.00
N LEU A 224 4.51 18.67 11.54
CA LEU A 224 3.86 18.86 10.24
C LEU A 224 2.90 20.04 10.25
N ASN A 225 2.38 20.40 11.42
CA ASN A 225 1.32 21.39 11.59
C ASN A 225 0.11 21.14 10.70
N GLY A 226 -0.40 19.87 10.66
CA GLY A 226 -1.49 19.35 9.85
C GLY A 226 -1.06 18.28 8.86
N TRP A 227 -1.72 18.21 7.73
CA TRP A 227 -1.42 17.26 6.66
C TRP A 227 -1.03 17.97 5.36
N PRO A 228 0.23 18.40 5.18
CA PRO A 228 0.67 19.23 4.04
C PRO A 228 0.93 18.41 2.75
N PHE A 229 0.40 17.21 2.62
CA PHE A 229 0.62 16.31 1.50
C PHE A 229 -0.63 16.20 0.63
N HIS A 230 -0.59 16.78 -0.58
CA HIS A 230 -1.75 16.93 -1.45
C HIS A 230 -1.56 16.37 -2.86
N MET A 231 -0.49 15.62 -3.10
CA MET A 231 -0.27 14.96 -4.40
C MET A 231 -1.29 13.84 -4.64
N LEU A 232 -1.35 13.35 -5.87
CA LEU A 232 -2.22 12.21 -6.23
C LEU A 232 -1.93 10.92 -5.43
N THR A 233 -0.75 10.83 -4.84
CA THR A 233 -0.29 9.80 -3.92
C THR A 233 0.32 10.50 -2.71
N GLU A 234 -0.52 11.01 -1.83
CA GLU A 234 -0.13 11.78 -0.65
C GLU A 234 0.71 10.95 0.33
N ASP A 235 0.47 9.65 0.37
CA ASP A 235 1.20 8.64 1.14
C ASP A 235 2.64 8.47 0.66
N THR A 236 2.83 8.40 -0.64
CA THR A 236 4.16 8.33 -1.27
C THR A 236 4.89 9.67 -1.09
N GLU A 237 4.18 10.80 -1.17
CA GLU A 237 4.72 12.12 -0.87
C GLU A 237 5.18 12.22 0.59
N PHE A 238 4.34 11.81 1.53
CA PHE A 238 4.68 11.73 2.96
C PHE A 238 5.91 10.83 3.20
N THR A 239 5.92 9.64 2.61
CA THR A 239 7.05 8.71 2.71
C THR A 239 8.35 9.35 2.21
N ALA A 240 8.31 10.00 1.03
CA ALA A 240 9.47 10.65 0.44
C ALA A 240 9.97 11.81 1.31
N TYR A 241 9.08 12.65 1.82
CA TYR A 241 9.41 13.71 2.78
C TYR A 241 10.12 13.13 4.01
N TYR A 242 9.53 12.09 4.61
CA TYR A 242 9.99 11.52 5.87
C TYR A 242 11.36 10.86 5.75
N ILE A 243 11.54 10.01 4.72
CA ILE A 243 12.81 9.29 4.49
C ILE A 243 13.93 10.25 4.06
N THR A 244 13.64 11.24 3.22
CA THR A 244 14.64 12.23 2.79
C THR A 244 15.00 13.25 3.87
N SER A 245 14.29 13.23 5.01
CA SER A 245 14.66 13.96 6.24
C SER A 245 15.55 13.11 7.18
N GLY A 246 15.94 11.90 6.76
CA GLY A 246 16.81 11.01 7.54
C GLY A 246 16.08 10.16 8.58
N ARG A 247 14.75 10.10 8.53
CA ARG A 247 13.90 9.37 9.47
C ARG A 247 13.53 8.00 8.95
N LYS A 248 13.04 7.13 9.82
CA LYS A 248 12.67 5.76 9.49
C LYS A 248 11.24 5.46 9.92
N ILE A 249 10.50 4.85 9.01
CA ILE A 249 9.15 4.35 9.24
C ILE A 249 9.25 2.91 9.74
N GLY A 250 8.62 2.61 10.88
CA GLY A 250 8.53 1.28 11.46
C GLY A 250 7.50 0.39 10.76
N TYR A 251 7.49 -0.90 11.13
CA TYR A 251 6.53 -1.85 10.59
C TYR A 251 6.03 -2.82 11.66
N SER A 252 4.73 -2.92 11.80
CA SER A 252 4.04 -3.83 12.71
C SER A 252 3.47 -5.04 11.95
N PRO A 253 4.19 -6.16 11.86
CA PRO A 253 3.79 -7.31 11.04
C PRO A 253 2.60 -8.09 11.60
N ASN A 254 2.15 -7.80 12.81
CA ASN A 254 1.01 -8.42 13.47
C ASN A 254 -0.22 -7.50 13.53
N ALA A 255 -0.06 -6.19 13.28
CA ALA A 255 -1.17 -5.27 13.12
C ALA A 255 -1.77 -5.46 11.72
N GLU A 256 -2.66 -6.45 11.57
CA GLU A 256 -3.25 -6.80 10.28
C GLU A 256 -4.56 -6.05 10.07
N PHE A 257 -4.72 -5.52 8.86
CA PHE A 257 -5.98 -4.92 8.41
C PHE A 257 -6.30 -5.38 6.99
N PHE A 258 -7.57 -5.30 6.65
CA PHE A 258 -8.09 -5.79 5.38
C PHE A 258 -8.74 -4.64 4.63
N ASP A 259 -8.46 -4.52 3.34
CA ASP A 259 -9.06 -3.54 2.45
C ASP A 259 -9.69 -4.18 1.20
N GLU A 260 -10.62 -3.47 0.57
CA GLU A 260 -11.28 -3.93 -0.63
C GLU A 260 -10.46 -3.60 -1.87
N GLN A 261 -10.25 -4.59 -2.74
CA GLN A 261 -9.54 -4.41 -3.99
C GLN A 261 -10.51 -4.30 -5.18
N PRO A 262 -10.19 -3.46 -6.18
CA PRO A 262 -11.01 -3.33 -7.39
C PRO A 262 -11.28 -4.68 -8.06
N ARG A 263 -12.54 -4.90 -8.46
CA ARG A 263 -12.95 -6.08 -9.22
C ARG A 263 -13.05 -5.82 -10.73
N LYS A 264 -13.25 -4.56 -11.13
CA LYS A 264 -13.37 -4.16 -12.54
C LYS A 264 -12.04 -3.65 -13.08
N PHE A 265 -11.65 -4.13 -14.27
CA PHE A 265 -10.41 -3.71 -14.91
C PHE A 265 -10.35 -2.19 -15.15
N SER A 266 -11.47 -1.57 -15.51
CA SER A 266 -11.54 -0.12 -15.70
C SER A 266 -11.28 0.68 -14.43
N GLN A 267 -11.74 0.23 -13.27
CA GLN A 267 -11.44 0.85 -11.97
C GLN A 267 -9.96 0.68 -11.64
N SER A 268 -9.45 -0.55 -11.76
CA SER A 268 -8.05 -0.90 -11.58
C SER A 268 -7.12 -0.06 -12.47
N TRP A 269 -7.49 0.13 -13.75
CA TRP A 269 -6.75 0.96 -14.68
C TRP A 269 -6.66 2.43 -14.20
N LYS A 270 -7.79 3.04 -13.87
CA LYS A 270 -7.85 4.43 -13.37
C LYS A 270 -7.04 4.63 -12.09
N GLN A 271 -7.16 3.70 -11.13
CA GLN A 271 -6.44 3.76 -9.87
C GLN A 271 -4.92 3.66 -10.07
N ARG A 272 -4.45 2.65 -10.83
CA ARG A 272 -3.02 2.45 -11.09
C ARG A 272 -2.43 3.55 -11.98
N LEU A 273 -3.23 4.13 -12.89
CA LEU A 273 -2.82 5.30 -13.65
C LEU A 273 -2.59 6.52 -12.74
N ARG A 274 -3.46 6.70 -11.74
CA ARG A 274 -3.29 7.73 -10.70
C ARG A 274 -2.02 7.48 -9.88
N TRP A 275 -1.76 6.25 -9.47
CA TRP A 275 -0.55 5.89 -8.75
C TRP A 275 0.74 6.15 -9.56
N ALA A 276 0.77 5.70 -10.81
CA ALA A 276 1.92 5.94 -11.69
C ALA A 276 2.17 7.45 -11.90
N ARG A 277 1.10 8.24 -12.08
CA ARG A 277 1.22 9.71 -12.21
C ARG A 277 1.66 10.37 -10.90
N GLY A 278 1.13 9.94 -9.76
CA GLY A 278 1.53 10.40 -8.43
C GLY A 278 3.00 10.12 -8.15
N SER A 279 3.48 8.91 -8.43
CA SER A 279 4.90 8.57 -8.30
C SER A 279 5.81 9.49 -9.13
N LEU A 280 5.37 9.88 -10.34
CA LEU A 280 6.10 10.83 -11.17
C LEU A 280 6.10 12.26 -10.57
N GLN A 281 5.02 12.69 -9.93
CA GLN A 281 4.96 13.96 -9.21
C GLN A 281 5.93 13.95 -8.02
N VAL A 282 5.91 12.89 -7.22
CA VAL A 282 6.83 12.70 -6.08
C VAL A 282 8.28 12.70 -6.56
N PHE A 283 8.60 11.98 -7.63
CA PHE A 283 9.94 11.98 -8.21
C PHE A 283 10.40 13.38 -8.64
N ARG A 284 9.52 14.17 -9.26
CA ARG A 284 9.84 15.55 -9.67
C ARG A 284 10.15 16.45 -8.46
N LYS A 285 9.43 16.28 -7.35
CA LYS A 285 9.63 17.11 -6.13
C LYS A 285 10.79 16.63 -5.27
N TYR A 286 10.93 15.33 -5.09
CA TYR A 286 11.86 14.73 -4.12
C TYR A 286 13.02 13.96 -4.73
N GLY A 287 13.04 13.70 -6.05
CA GLY A 287 14.05 12.85 -6.70
C GLY A 287 15.49 13.28 -6.44
N GLY A 288 15.78 14.59 -6.51
CA GLY A 288 17.10 15.12 -6.16
C GLY A 288 17.48 14.88 -4.70
N LYS A 289 16.51 15.04 -3.77
CA LYS A 289 16.71 14.76 -2.34
C LYS A 289 16.89 13.26 -2.07
N MET A 290 16.16 12.40 -2.79
CA MET A 290 16.31 10.94 -2.68
C MET A 290 17.73 10.53 -3.08
N ILE A 291 18.26 10.99 -4.24
CA ILE A 291 19.57 10.64 -4.74
C ILE A 291 20.68 11.20 -3.84
N ALA A 292 20.58 12.47 -3.44
CA ALA A 292 21.51 13.06 -2.48
C ALA A 292 21.48 12.34 -1.13
N GLY A 293 20.30 11.84 -0.75
CA GLY A 293 20.10 11.07 0.47
C GLY A 293 20.82 9.73 0.51
N TRP A 294 21.23 9.15 -0.64
CA TRP A 294 22.05 7.94 -0.67
C TRP A 294 23.34 8.10 0.12
N PHE A 295 23.96 9.25 -0.02
CA PHE A 295 25.23 9.57 0.66
C PHE A 295 25.03 10.08 2.08
N LYS A 296 23.87 10.73 2.36
CA LYS A 296 23.61 11.36 3.66
C LYS A 296 22.87 10.45 4.63
N TYR A 297 21.88 9.70 4.15
CA TYR A 297 20.95 8.89 4.96
C TYR A 297 21.01 7.39 4.61
N GLY A 298 21.87 7.03 3.65
CA GLY A 298 22.19 5.65 3.32
C GLY A 298 21.09 4.87 2.64
N PHE A 299 20.99 3.59 3.04
CA PHE A 299 20.21 2.58 2.33
C PHE A 299 18.72 2.89 2.22
N SER A 300 18.09 3.56 3.18
CA SER A 300 16.66 3.89 3.11
C SER A 300 16.32 4.80 1.93
N CYS A 301 17.17 5.80 1.63
CA CYS A 301 16.99 6.67 0.46
C CYS A 301 17.29 5.94 -0.85
N PHE A 302 18.30 5.07 -0.86
CA PHE A 302 18.61 4.21 -2.01
C PHE A 302 17.42 3.31 -2.36
N ASP A 303 16.92 2.57 -1.40
CA ASP A 303 15.80 1.63 -1.57
C ASP A 303 14.51 2.33 -2.00
N LEU A 304 14.19 3.50 -1.42
CA LEU A 304 13.06 4.33 -1.88
C LEU A 304 13.25 4.75 -3.34
N SER A 305 14.45 5.17 -3.73
CA SER A 305 14.77 5.55 -5.11
C SER A 305 14.58 4.35 -6.06
N MET A 306 15.05 3.17 -5.67
CA MET A 306 14.89 1.94 -6.45
C MET A 306 13.42 1.51 -6.56
N SER A 307 12.58 1.85 -5.58
CA SER A 307 11.14 1.55 -5.64
C SER A 307 10.38 2.43 -6.64
N ILE A 308 10.86 3.64 -6.94
CA ILE A 308 10.15 4.62 -7.79
C ILE A 308 10.80 4.74 -9.18
N ILE A 309 12.13 4.90 -9.24
CA ILE A 309 12.83 5.36 -10.44
C ILE A 309 12.99 4.25 -11.50
N PRO A 310 13.61 3.09 -11.20
CA PRO A 310 13.99 2.16 -12.27
C PRO A 310 12.81 1.53 -12.97
N ALA A 311 11.80 1.07 -12.23
CA ALA A 311 10.62 0.44 -12.80
C ALA A 311 9.94 1.33 -13.84
N TYR A 312 9.84 2.64 -13.54
CA TYR A 312 9.20 3.60 -14.44
C TYR A 312 10.08 3.89 -15.68
N PHE A 313 11.33 4.31 -15.47
CA PHE A 313 12.18 4.76 -16.56
C PHE A 313 12.70 3.61 -17.44
N LEU A 314 13.02 2.45 -16.85
CA LEU A 314 13.48 1.30 -17.63
C LEU A 314 12.35 0.68 -18.46
N THR A 315 11.09 0.70 -17.94
CA THR A 315 9.94 0.29 -18.74
C THR A 315 9.76 1.20 -19.95
N LEU A 316 9.83 2.53 -19.75
CA LEU A 316 9.71 3.49 -20.84
C LEU A 316 10.84 3.32 -21.86
N ALA A 317 12.08 3.14 -21.41
CA ALA A 317 13.22 2.91 -22.27
C ALA A 317 13.04 1.62 -23.08
N ALA A 318 12.62 0.51 -22.44
CA ALA A 318 12.37 -0.75 -23.12
C ALA A 318 11.34 -0.61 -24.24
N VAL A 319 10.20 0.04 -23.92
CA VAL A 319 9.14 0.26 -24.93
C VAL A 319 9.62 1.18 -26.05
N PHE A 320 10.27 2.30 -25.72
CA PHE A 320 10.76 3.26 -26.71
C PHE A 320 11.75 2.63 -27.69
N PHE A 321 12.78 1.95 -27.19
CA PHE A 321 13.80 1.36 -28.08
C PHE A 321 13.23 0.23 -28.92
N ASN A 322 12.42 -0.66 -28.35
CA ASN A 322 11.83 -1.77 -29.11
C ASN A 322 10.84 -1.27 -30.16
N PHE A 323 10.02 -0.25 -29.84
CA PHE A 323 9.07 0.34 -30.81
C PHE A 323 9.80 1.08 -31.94
N THR A 324 10.76 1.95 -31.61
CA THR A 324 11.51 2.73 -32.57
C THR A 324 12.31 1.84 -33.53
N LEU A 325 13.05 0.87 -32.98
CA LEU A 325 13.82 -0.07 -33.80
C LEU A 325 12.92 -1.00 -34.61
N GLY A 326 11.76 -1.37 -34.07
CA GLY A 326 10.74 -2.13 -34.78
C GLY A 326 10.25 -1.40 -36.04
N ILE A 327 9.95 -0.10 -35.92
CA ILE A 327 9.57 0.74 -37.08
C ILE A 327 10.73 0.83 -38.09
N VAL A 328 11.95 1.15 -37.64
CA VAL A 328 13.11 1.27 -38.52
C VAL A 328 13.36 -0.03 -39.30
N THR A 329 13.29 -1.17 -38.63
CA THR A 329 13.47 -2.50 -39.23
C THR A 329 12.38 -2.80 -40.28
N ALA A 330 11.11 -2.45 -39.94
CA ALA A 330 9.98 -2.61 -40.86
C ALA A 330 10.13 -1.74 -42.13
N VAL A 331 10.52 -0.46 -41.96
CA VAL A 331 10.74 0.46 -43.09
C VAL A 331 11.87 0.02 -43.99
N ARG A 332 12.91 -0.62 -43.41
CA ARG A 332 14.05 -1.14 -44.21
C ARG A 332 13.79 -2.51 -44.84
N GLY A 333 12.62 -3.10 -44.62
CA GLY A 333 12.33 -4.47 -45.08
C GLY A 333 13.18 -5.56 -44.43
N GLU A 334 13.72 -5.27 -43.23
CA GLU A 334 14.52 -6.22 -42.45
C GLU A 334 13.64 -7.14 -41.57
N ASP A 335 14.26 -8.02 -40.80
CA ASP A 335 13.58 -9.03 -39.97
C ASP A 335 12.83 -8.43 -38.78
N VAL A 336 11.54 -8.09 -38.97
CA VAL A 336 10.62 -7.61 -37.92
C VAL A 336 10.32 -8.71 -36.90
N LEU A 337 10.31 -9.98 -37.32
CA LEU A 337 10.05 -11.10 -36.41
C LEU A 337 11.16 -11.22 -35.37
N GLY A 338 12.40 -10.95 -35.73
CA GLY A 338 13.52 -10.90 -34.79
C GLY A 338 13.37 -9.81 -33.73
N VAL A 339 12.80 -8.64 -34.09
CA VAL A 339 12.50 -7.56 -33.13
C VAL A 339 11.42 -8.00 -32.16
N LEU A 340 10.32 -8.56 -32.64
CA LEU A 340 9.22 -9.05 -31.80
C LEU A 340 9.69 -10.18 -30.88
N SER A 341 10.53 -11.09 -31.38
CA SER A 341 11.12 -12.19 -30.58
C SER A 341 12.00 -11.65 -29.46
N SER A 342 12.85 -10.64 -29.74
CA SER A 342 13.72 -10.01 -28.73
C SER A 342 12.91 -9.32 -27.62
N PHE A 343 11.85 -8.59 -28.00
CA PHE A 343 10.94 -7.97 -27.03
C PHE A 343 10.16 -9.01 -26.23
N GLY A 344 9.68 -10.06 -26.90
CA GLY A 344 9.01 -11.20 -26.25
C GLY A 344 9.91 -11.89 -25.22
N THR A 345 11.20 -12.06 -25.53
CA THR A 345 12.17 -12.63 -24.59
C THR A 345 12.38 -11.73 -23.37
N LEU A 346 12.55 -10.42 -23.57
CA LEU A 346 12.63 -9.46 -22.45
C LEU A 346 11.41 -9.55 -21.54
N LEU A 347 10.21 -9.51 -22.14
CA LEU A 347 8.95 -9.58 -21.40
C LEU A 347 8.81 -10.92 -20.65
N SER A 348 9.15 -12.05 -21.29
CA SER A 348 9.10 -13.37 -20.68
C SER A 348 10.04 -13.49 -19.48
N ASN A 349 11.24 -12.95 -19.57
CA ASN A 349 12.19 -12.94 -18.46
C ASN A 349 11.66 -12.13 -17.26
N LEU A 350 11.09 -10.94 -17.52
CA LEU A 350 10.52 -10.11 -16.48
C LEU A 350 9.29 -10.78 -15.83
N MET A 351 8.40 -11.37 -16.65
CA MET A 351 7.23 -12.08 -16.15
C MET A 351 7.61 -13.36 -15.39
N GLY A 352 8.67 -14.05 -15.83
CA GLY A 352 9.25 -15.18 -15.10
C GLY A 352 9.74 -14.80 -13.70
N ALA A 353 10.45 -13.67 -13.57
CA ALA A 353 10.88 -13.17 -12.27
C ALA A 353 9.69 -12.81 -11.37
N VAL A 354 8.64 -12.15 -11.93
CA VAL A 354 7.39 -11.87 -11.21
C VAL A 354 6.69 -13.16 -10.77
N PHE A 355 6.64 -14.17 -11.63
CA PHE A 355 6.04 -15.47 -11.31
C PHE A 355 6.78 -16.18 -10.16
N ILE A 356 8.12 -16.18 -10.19
CA ILE A 356 8.94 -16.76 -9.11
C ILE A 356 8.66 -16.03 -7.79
N MET A 357 8.60 -14.70 -7.79
CA MET A 357 8.20 -13.92 -6.61
C MET A 357 6.78 -14.27 -6.16
N GLY A 358 5.88 -14.48 -7.10
CA GLY A 358 4.52 -14.94 -6.83
C GLY A 358 4.50 -16.30 -6.10
N ILE A 359 5.31 -17.26 -6.54
CA ILE A 359 5.46 -18.56 -5.87
C ILE A 359 5.93 -18.40 -4.42
N PHE A 360 7.02 -17.64 -4.20
CA PHE A 360 7.51 -17.36 -2.85
C PHE A 360 6.45 -16.73 -1.97
N THR A 361 5.74 -15.72 -2.47
CA THR A 361 4.67 -15.05 -1.72
C THR A 361 3.51 -16.00 -1.40
N THR A 362 3.05 -16.78 -2.38
CA THR A 362 1.96 -17.74 -2.17
C THR A 362 2.32 -18.79 -1.11
N ILE A 363 3.54 -19.32 -1.16
CA ILE A 363 3.99 -20.34 -0.19
C ILE A 363 4.12 -19.74 1.22
N THR A 364 4.74 -18.58 1.35
CA THR A 364 5.03 -18.00 2.67
C THR A 364 3.82 -17.38 3.34
N GLU A 365 2.90 -16.81 2.55
CA GLU A 365 1.67 -16.18 3.04
C GLU A 365 0.42 -17.04 2.82
N TRP A 366 0.60 -18.35 2.58
CA TRP A 366 -0.48 -19.29 2.29
C TRP A 366 -1.67 -19.22 3.26
N LYS A 367 -1.38 -19.06 4.55
CA LYS A 367 -2.40 -18.96 5.61
C LYS A 367 -3.15 -17.62 5.62
N ARG A 368 -2.53 -16.56 5.10
CA ARG A 368 -3.12 -15.21 5.00
C ARG A 368 -3.87 -14.97 3.70
N ILE A 369 -3.76 -15.89 2.75
CA ILE A 369 -4.56 -15.87 1.51
C ILE A 369 -5.91 -16.55 1.80
N HIS A 370 -6.93 -15.76 2.06
CA HIS A 370 -8.27 -16.22 2.45
C HIS A 370 -9.09 -16.60 1.21
N THR A 371 -8.79 -17.76 0.59
CA THR A 371 -9.55 -18.33 -0.52
C THR A 371 -9.25 -19.82 -0.69
N SER A 372 -10.02 -20.52 -1.53
CA SER A 372 -9.80 -21.95 -1.80
C SER A 372 -8.47 -22.24 -2.50
N THR A 373 -7.89 -23.40 -2.24
CA THR A 373 -6.62 -23.84 -2.84
C THR A 373 -6.58 -23.72 -4.36
N PRO A 374 -7.60 -24.14 -5.13
CA PRO A 374 -7.60 -23.99 -6.58
C PRO A 374 -7.49 -22.51 -7.02
N LYS A 375 -8.17 -21.60 -6.32
CA LYS A 375 -8.08 -20.16 -6.60
C LYS A 375 -6.70 -19.59 -6.27
N LYS A 376 -6.05 -20.05 -5.19
CA LYS A 376 -4.67 -19.63 -4.87
C LYS A 376 -3.72 -19.96 -6.02
N ILE A 377 -3.83 -21.17 -6.58
CA ILE A 377 -2.99 -21.62 -7.71
C ILE A 377 -3.35 -20.85 -8.99
N LEU A 378 -4.65 -20.70 -9.29
CA LEU A 378 -5.11 -19.96 -10.46
C LEU A 378 -4.60 -18.52 -10.46
N TYR A 379 -4.72 -17.84 -9.31
CA TYR A 379 -4.35 -16.44 -9.22
C TYR A 379 -2.82 -16.22 -9.11
N LEU A 380 -2.07 -17.20 -8.65
CA LEU A 380 -0.62 -17.23 -8.82
C LEU A 380 -0.23 -17.23 -10.30
N ILE A 381 -0.90 -18.05 -11.14
CA ILE A 381 -0.63 -18.11 -12.58
C ILE A 381 -1.00 -16.79 -13.28
N THR A 382 -2.10 -16.14 -12.87
CA THR A 382 -2.53 -14.87 -13.48
C THR A 382 -1.81 -13.64 -12.93
N PHE A 383 -1.04 -13.76 -11.85
CA PHE A 383 -0.32 -12.64 -11.25
C PHE A 383 0.68 -11.94 -12.20
N PRO A 384 1.51 -12.64 -13.00
CA PRO A 384 2.33 -12.00 -14.02
C PRO A 384 1.52 -11.21 -15.04
N LEU A 385 0.35 -11.72 -15.47
CA LEU A 385 -0.54 -10.99 -16.38
C LEU A 385 -1.04 -9.68 -15.76
N PHE A 386 -1.45 -9.71 -14.47
CA PHE A 386 -1.82 -8.49 -13.74
C PHE A 386 -0.66 -7.49 -13.73
N MET A 387 0.56 -7.92 -13.47
CA MET A 387 1.74 -7.07 -13.46
C MET A 387 2.07 -6.52 -14.85
N ALA A 388 1.93 -7.31 -15.91
CA ALA A 388 2.16 -6.88 -17.28
C ALA A 388 1.25 -5.70 -17.69
N THR A 389 0.04 -5.61 -17.11
CA THR A 389 -0.85 -4.46 -17.37
C THR A 389 -0.31 -3.12 -16.85
N TYR A 390 0.73 -3.10 -16.01
CA TYR A 390 1.41 -1.85 -15.63
C TYR A 390 2.17 -1.20 -16.80
N ILE A 391 2.62 -1.97 -17.79
CA ILE A 391 3.37 -1.43 -18.93
C ILE A 391 2.57 -0.33 -19.66
N PRO A 392 1.36 -0.61 -20.18
CA PRO A 392 0.56 0.44 -20.84
C PRO A 392 0.09 1.54 -19.87
N ILE A 393 -0.06 1.23 -18.57
CA ILE A 393 -0.43 2.23 -17.55
C ILE A 393 0.69 3.25 -17.34
N VAL A 394 1.94 2.81 -17.25
CA VAL A 394 3.12 3.69 -17.13
C VAL A 394 3.21 4.62 -18.34
N ILE A 395 3.02 4.10 -19.56
CA ILE A 395 2.99 4.91 -20.79
C ILE A 395 1.84 5.91 -20.73
N GLY A 396 0.63 5.47 -20.43
CA GLY A 396 -0.55 6.32 -20.33
C GLY A 396 -0.41 7.44 -19.29
N SER A 397 0.32 7.20 -18.19
CA SER A 397 0.54 8.19 -17.14
C SER A 397 1.36 9.41 -17.59
N LEU A 398 2.11 9.33 -18.68
CA LEU A 398 2.84 10.46 -19.26
C LEU A 398 1.89 11.48 -19.90
N PHE A 399 0.86 10.99 -20.58
CA PHE A 399 0.00 11.79 -21.43
C PHE A 399 -1.29 12.19 -20.72
N TYR A 400 -1.80 11.32 -19.84
CA TYR A 400 -3.08 11.54 -19.16
C TYR A 400 -2.88 12.11 -17.76
N LYS A 401 -3.63 13.18 -17.44
CA LYS A 401 -3.72 13.76 -16.10
C LYS A 401 -4.97 13.19 -15.41
N PRO A 402 -4.86 12.14 -14.62
CA PRO A 402 -6.02 11.56 -13.96
C PRO A 402 -6.62 12.56 -12.97
N LYS A 403 -7.94 12.72 -13.02
CA LYS A 403 -8.70 13.36 -11.95
C LYS A 403 -8.95 12.32 -10.86
N TRP A 404 -8.97 12.78 -9.62
CA TRP A 404 -9.40 11.92 -8.54
C TRP A 404 -10.88 11.55 -8.74
N THR A 405 -11.20 10.26 -8.71
CA THR A 405 -12.57 9.75 -8.80
C THR A 405 -12.74 8.67 -7.74
N PRO A 406 -13.86 8.67 -6.98
CA PRO A 406 -14.12 7.64 -5.99
C PRO A 406 -14.21 6.26 -6.67
N ILE A 407 -13.84 5.23 -5.94
CA ILE A 407 -14.04 3.83 -6.30
C ILE A 407 -15.20 3.36 -5.42
N ALA A 408 -16.20 2.71 -6.00
CA ALA A 408 -17.29 2.14 -5.22
C ALA A 408 -16.82 0.89 -4.50
N HIS A 409 -17.06 0.81 -3.20
CA HIS A 409 -16.80 -0.32 -2.33
C HIS A 409 -18.13 -0.92 -1.84
N ASP A 410 -18.24 -2.25 -1.84
CA ASP A 410 -19.45 -2.96 -1.49
C ASP A 410 -19.22 -4.31 -0.77
N VAL A 411 -17.95 -4.62 -0.41
CA VAL A 411 -17.61 -5.83 0.33
C VAL A 411 -17.76 -5.59 1.83
N THR A 412 -18.96 -5.89 2.34
CA THR A 412 -19.27 -5.80 3.76
C THR A 412 -18.78 -7.02 4.54
N MET A 413 -18.64 -6.89 5.86
CA MET A 413 -18.29 -7.98 6.75
C MET A 413 -19.30 -9.13 6.68
N SER A 414 -20.59 -8.84 6.61
CA SER A 414 -21.65 -9.85 6.42
C SER A 414 -21.45 -10.66 5.13
N SER A 415 -21.08 -10.00 4.03
CA SER A 415 -20.82 -10.69 2.76
C SER A 415 -19.58 -11.59 2.79
N LEU A 416 -18.65 -11.37 3.71
CA LEU A 416 -17.48 -12.21 3.92
C LEU A 416 -17.79 -13.45 4.76
N GLN A 417 -18.70 -13.36 5.74
CA GLN A 417 -19.16 -14.50 6.56
C GLN A 417 -19.86 -15.55 5.73
N ASP A 418 -20.61 -15.13 4.72
CA ASP A 418 -21.38 -16.05 3.82
C ASP A 418 -20.48 -16.82 2.85
N LYS A 419 -19.23 -16.39 2.63
CA LYS A 419 -18.28 -17.07 1.74
C LYS A 419 -17.61 -18.23 2.49
N LYS A 420 -18.18 -19.45 2.37
CA LYS A 420 -17.57 -20.69 2.89
C LYS A 420 -16.09 -20.82 2.48
N GLY A 421 -15.19 -20.81 3.46
CA GLY A 421 -13.75 -20.97 3.26
C GLY A 421 -12.89 -19.71 3.45
N ALA A 422 -13.46 -18.58 3.76
CA ALA A 422 -12.73 -17.41 4.25
C ALA A 422 -12.60 -17.54 5.78
N ASP A 423 -11.41 -17.89 6.27
CA ASP A 423 -11.09 -17.95 7.71
C ASP A 423 -10.93 -16.51 8.31
N LEU A 424 -11.58 -15.53 7.66
CA LEU A 424 -11.89 -14.21 8.22
C LEU A 424 -12.89 -14.34 9.38
N GLY A 425 -13.53 -15.50 9.51
CA GLY A 425 -14.48 -15.81 10.54
C GLY A 425 -13.94 -15.61 11.97
N ALA A 426 -12.68 -15.92 12.23
CA ALA A 426 -12.09 -15.69 13.56
C ALA A 426 -11.87 -14.20 13.85
N VAL A 427 -11.55 -13.38 12.84
CA VAL A 427 -11.43 -11.91 12.98
C VAL A 427 -12.81 -11.28 13.15
N VAL A 428 -13.82 -11.85 12.48
CA VAL A 428 -15.21 -11.38 12.44
C VAL A 428 -16.04 -11.88 13.62
N GLN A 429 -15.88 -13.14 14.07
CA GLN A 429 -16.61 -13.71 15.21
C GLN A 429 -16.31 -12.94 16.50
N THR A 430 -15.09 -12.47 16.72
CA THR A 430 -14.76 -11.67 17.90
C THR A 430 -15.49 -10.32 17.92
N CYS A 431 -15.79 -9.75 16.75
CA CYS A 431 -16.59 -8.51 16.65
C CYS A 431 -18.08 -8.75 16.92
N THR A 432 -18.63 -9.90 16.49
CA THR A 432 -20.06 -10.22 16.63
C THR A 432 -20.39 -10.70 18.05
N GLU A 433 -19.55 -11.51 18.66
CA GLU A 433 -19.75 -12.02 20.04
C GLU A 433 -19.69 -10.92 21.10
N LYS A 434 -18.90 -9.85 20.87
CA LYS A 434 -18.91 -8.67 21.75
C LYS A 434 -20.15 -7.80 21.58
N LYS A 435 -20.80 -7.81 20.40
CA LYS A 435 -22.09 -7.10 20.18
C LYS A 435 -23.26 -7.74 20.92
N GLU A 436 -23.24 -9.05 21.15
CA GLU A 436 -24.30 -9.76 21.90
C GLU A 436 -24.13 -9.65 23.43
N GLN A 437 -22.97 -9.16 23.92
CA GLN A 437 -22.66 -9.02 25.35
C GLN A 437 -22.66 -7.56 25.83
N SER A 438 -22.86 -6.57 24.97
CA SER A 438 -23.01 -5.14 25.29
C SER A 438 -24.43 -4.66 25.12
#